data_832b1b27b987286fbdf6ca5eb2a869cc
#
_entry.id   832b1b27b987286fbdf6ca5eb2a869cc
#
_cell.length_a   1.000
_cell.length_b   1.000
_cell.length_c   1.000
_cell.angle_alpha   90.00
_cell.angle_beta   90.00
_cell.angle_gamma   90.00
#
_symmetry.space_group_name_H-M   'P 1'
#
loop_
_entity.id
_entity.type
_entity.pdbx_description
1 polymer ?
#
loop_
_entity_poly.entity_id
_entity_poly.type
_entity_poly.pdbx_seq_one_letter_code
_entity_poly.pdbx_strand_id
1 'polypeptide(L)' 'MAPKYSSGQTVRYKPVGGPDSNTSESTGKIMDVLTEPGMQADRHVQASRQEPRYEIQNDNTGKLTSVYEANILGRA' A
#
# COMPACT_ATOMS: atom_id res chain seq x y z
N MET A 1 -12.25 9.55 7.40
CA MET A 1 -10.96 10.14 7.77
C MET A 1 -10.01 10.13 6.58
N ALA A 2 -9.13 11.08 6.54
CA ALA A 2 -8.15 11.13 5.45
C ALA A 2 -7.13 10.00 5.59
N PRO A 3 -6.61 9.46 4.47
CA PRO A 3 -5.53 8.48 4.52
C PRO A 3 -4.29 9.06 5.19
N LYS A 4 -3.53 8.20 5.86
CA LYS A 4 -2.29 8.62 6.54
C LYS A 4 -1.18 8.97 5.57
N TYR A 5 -1.22 8.40 4.36
CA TYR A 5 -0.15 8.54 3.38
C TYR A 5 -0.71 9.07 2.08
N SER A 6 0.16 9.64 1.27
CA SER A 6 -0.22 10.24 -0.01
C SER A 6 0.62 9.68 -1.14
N SER A 7 0.10 9.78 -2.36
CA SER A 7 0.89 9.39 -3.53
C SER A 7 2.17 10.22 -3.60
N GLY A 8 3.24 9.60 -4.03
CA GLY A 8 4.55 10.22 -4.07
C GLY A 8 5.42 9.96 -2.86
N GLN A 9 4.85 9.52 -1.74
CA GLN A 9 5.64 9.21 -0.55
C GLN A 9 6.29 7.83 -0.67
N THR A 10 7.49 7.71 -0.13
CA THR A 10 8.19 6.43 -0.02
C THR A 10 7.95 5.85 1.37
N VAL A 11 7.54 4.59 1.41
CA VAL A 11 7.14 3.93 2.65
C VAL A 11 7.77 2.55 2.75
N ARG A 12 7.82 2.03 3.99
CA ARG A 12 8.12 0.63 4.26
C ARG A 12 6.79 -0.10 4.42
N TYR A 13 6.68 -1.27 3.82
CA TYR A 13 5.42 -2.00 3.84
C TYR A 13 5.66 -3.50 3.76
N LYS A 14 4.63 -4.27 4.08
CA LYS A 14 4.64 -5.73 3.95
C LYS A 14 3.70 -6.12 2.81
N PRO A 15 4.23 -6.62 1.70
CA PRO A 15 3.40 -6.93 0.54
C PRO A 15 2.49 -8.13 0.74
N VAL A 16 2.83 -9.01 1.69
CA VAL A 16 2.06 -10.24 1.96
C VAL A 16 1.83 -10.36 3.46
N GLY A 17 0.65 -10.83 3.84
CA GLY A 17 0.30 -11.02 5.24
C GLY A 17 -0.03 -9.71 5.92
N GLY A 18 -0.14 -9.73 7.23
CA GLY A 18 -0.41 -8.55 8.03
C GLY A 18 0.86 -7.89 8.54
N PRO A 19 0.75 -6.79 9.28
CA PRO A 19 1.92 -6.09 9.81
C PRO A 19 2.74 -6.94 10.78
N ASP A 20 2.14 -7.92 11.42
CA ASP A 20 2.82 -8.81 12.36
C ASP A 20 3.33 -10.10 11.71
N SER A 21 3.20 -10.25 10.40
CA SER A 21 3.67 -11.44 9.71
C SER A 21 5.20 -11.52 9.72
N ASN A 22 5.73 -12.73 9.51
CA ASN A 22 7.17 -12.95 9.41
C ASN A 22 7.72 -12.62 8.03
N THR A 23 6.90 -12.10 7.14
CA THR A 23 7.31 -11.71 5.80
C THR A 23 8.27 -10.52 5.88
N SER A 24 9.28 -10.51 5.04
CA SER A 24 10.22 -9.38 4.96
C SER A 24 9.48 -8.12 4.53
N GLU A 25 9.87 -6.99 5.11
CA GLU A 25 9.35 -5.71 4.65
C GLU A 25 10.02 -5.27 3.35
N SER A 26 9.32 -4.46 2.61
CA SER A 26 9.81 -3.87 1.36
C SER A 26 9.72 -2.36 1.46
N THR A 27 10.42 -1.68 0.57
CA THR A 27 10.34 -0.22 0.44
C THR A 27 9.83 0.11 -0.94
N GLY A 28 8.94 1.07 -1.03
CA GLY A 28 8.40 1.48 -2.32
C GLY A 28 7.70 2.82 -2.25
N LYS A 29 7.32 3.30 -3.42
CA LYS A 29 6.68 4.59 -3.57
C LYS A 29 5.18 4.40 -3.77
N ILE A 30 4.38 5.18 -3.05
CA ILE A 30 2.94 5.17 -3.22
C ILE A 30 2.59 5.83 -4.55
N MET A 31 1.92 5.08 -5.41
CA MET A 31 1.52 5.55 -6.74
C MET A 31 0.06 5.98 -6.77
N ASP A 32 -0.77 5.41 -5.92
CA ASP A 32 -2.21 5.71 -5.90
C ASP A 32 -2.80 5.38 -4.55
N VAL A 33 -3.88 6.08 -4.19
CA VAL A 33 -4.60 5.88 -2.93
C VAL A 33 -6.08 5.74 -3.26
N LEU A 34 -6.71 4.68 -2.77
CA LEU A 34 -8.14 4.48 -2.92
C LEU A 34 -8.83 4.51 -1.55
N THR A 35 -9.92 5.26 -1.48
CA THR A 35 -10.80 5.28 -0.31
C THR A 35 -12.18 4.73 -0.65
N GLU A 36 -12.32 4.17 -1.84
CA GLU A 36 -13.52 3.49 -2.30
C GLU A 36 -13.09 2.38 -3.27
N PRO A 37 -13.95 1.41 -3.58
CA PRO A 37 -13.57 0.34 -4.49
C PRO A 37 -13.09 0.87 -5.84
N GLY A 38 -12.04 0.26 -6.37
CA GLY A 38 -11.45 0.68 -7.63
C GLY A 38 -10.37 -0.28 -8.09
N MET A 39 -9.55 0.15 -9.02
CA MET A 39 -8.49 -0.66 -9.62
C MET A 39 -7.14 -0.24 -9.08
N GLN A 40 -6.36 -1.21 -8.63
CA GLN A 40 -4.96 -1.03 -8.27
C GLN A 40 -4.19 -2.30 -8.65
N ALA A 41 -2.95 -2.13 -9.10
CA ALA A 41 -2.08 -3.24 -9.47
C ALA A 41 -2.78 -4.22 -10.42
N ASP A 42 -3.52 -3.71 -11.40
CA ASP A 42 -4.29 -4.47 -12.40
C ASP A 42 -5.37 -5.37 -11.81
N ARG A 43 -5.85 -5.07 -10.60
CA ARG A 43 -6.91 -5.82 -9.95
C ARG A 43 -7.98 -4.89 -9.41
N HIS A 44 -9.21 -5.41 -9.38
CA HIS A 44 -10.30 -4.73 -8.70
C HIS A 44 -10.17 -4.99 -7.21
N VAL A 45 -10.08 -3.93 -6.41
CA VAL A 45 -9.88 -4.04 -4.96
C VAL A 45 -10.97 -3.30 -4.21
N GLN A 46 -11.21 -3.75 -2.99
CA GLN A 46 -12.15 -3.09 -2.09
C GLN A 46 -11.38 -2.12 -1.21
N ALA A 47 -11.95 -0.93 -1.02
CA ALA A 47 -11.37 0.07 -0.16
C ALA A 47 -12.48 0.90 0.47
N SER A 48 -12.18 1.55 1.58
CA SER A 48 -13.10 2.47 2.24
C SER A 48 -12.27 3.57 2.91
N ARG A 49 -12.96 4.56 3.46
CA ARG A 49 -12.26 5.62 4.20
C ARG A 49 -11.61 5.09 5.47
N GLN A 50 -12.20 4.05 6.08
CA GLN A 50 -11.65 3.41 7.27
C GLN A 50 -10.51 2.46 6.91
N GLU A 51 -10.54 1.88 5.72
CA GLU A 51 -9.52 0.94 5.24
C GLU A 51 -9.06 1.34 3.84
N PRO A 52 -8.28 2.42 3.70
CA PRO A 52 -7.75 2.82 2.41
C PRO A 52 -6.81 1.75 1.84
N ARG A 53 -6.74 1.68 0.53
CA ARG A 53 -5.78 0.83 -0.18
C ARG A 53 -4.76 1.71 -0.87
N TYR A 54 -3.53 1.24 -0.88
CA TYR A 54 -2.41 1.96 -1.47
C TYR A 54 -1.76 1.09 -2.54
N GLU A 55 -1.59 1.66 -3.73
CA GLU A 55 -0.80 1.03 -4.77
C GLU A 55 0.63 1.48 -4.58
N ILE A 56 1.53 0.53 -4.38
CA ILE A 56 2.93 0.81 -4.08
C ILE A 56 3.80 0.14 -5.13
N GLN A 57 4.73 0.91 -5.69
CA GLN A 57 5.73 0.38 -6.61
C GLN A 57 7.00 0.06 -5.82
N ASN A 58 7.39 -1.21 -5.84
CA ASN A 58 8.57 -1.67 -5.12
C ASN A 58 9.83 -1.02 -5.69
N ASP A 59 10.68 -0.47 -4.82
CA ASP A 59 11.91 0.21 -5.25
C ASP A 59 12.92 -0.73 -5.90
N ASN A 60 12.92 -2.01 -5.50
CA ASN A 60 13.88 -2.97 -6.03
C ASN A 60 13.42 -3.64 -7.32
N THR A 61 12.14 -4.01 -7.38
CA THR A 61 11.63 -4.82 -8.49
C THR A 61 10.78 -4.04 -9.46
N GLY A 62 10.27 -2.89 -9.07
CA GLY A 62 9.34 -2.11 -9.86
C GLY A 62 7.92 -2.67 -9.91
N LYS A 63 7.65 -3.75 -9.18
CA LYS A 63 6.32 -4.36 -9.17
C LYS A 63 5.33 -3.50 -8.41
N LEU A 64 4.10 -3.48 -8.91
CA LEU A 64 3.00 -2.80 -8.24
C LEU A 64 2.25 -3.78 -7.34
N THR A 65 1.92 -3.33 -6.14
CA THR A 65 1.18 -4.11 -5.15
C THR A 65 0.13 -3.22 -4.52
N SER A 66 -1.05 -3.78 -4.25
CA SER A 66 -2.11 -3.07 -3.53
C SER A 66 -2.16 -3.60 -2.11
N VAL A 67 -2.03 -2.72 -1.12
CA VAL A 67 -2.04 -3.11 0.29
C VAL A 67 -2.97 -2.20 1.09
N TYR A 68 -3.45 -2.70 2.21
CA TYR A 68 -4.18 -1.88 3.18
C TYR A 68 -3.21 -1.02 3.99
N GLU A 69 -3.74 0.04 4.56
CA GLU A 69 -2.94 0.98 5.37
C GLU A 69 -2.22 0.27 6.51
N ALA A 70 -2.86 -0.74 7.12
CA ALA A 70 -2.25 -1.51 8.20
C ALA A 70 -0.95 -2.21 7.79
N ASN A 71 -0.77 -2.49 6.51
CA ASN A 71 0.44 -3.13 6.00
C ASN A 71 1.59 -2.15 5.76
N ILE A 72 1.33 -0.86 5.86
CA ILE A 72 2.37 0.16 5.74
C ILE A 72 2.92 0.43 7.13
N LEU A 73 4.22 0.24 7.29
CA LEU A 73 4.89 0.32 8.58
C LEU A 73 5.29 1.75 8.94
N GLY A 74 5.42 2.61 7.96
CA GLY A 74 5.79 3.99 8.13
C GLY A 74 6.51 4.52 6.90
N ARG A 75 6.83 5.81 6.93
CA ARG A 75 7.63 6.40 5.86
C ARG A 75 9.08 5.92 5.96
N ALA A 76 9.66 5.71 4.81
CA ALA A 76 11.06 5.27 4.74
C ALA A 76 12.01 6.46 4.91
#